data_98d10eb6f240ab266568668cce0b2b37
#
_entry.id   98d10eb6f240ab266568668cce0b2b37
#
_cell.length_a   1.000
_cell.length_b   1.000
_cell.length_c   1.000
_cell.angle_alpha   90.00
_cell.angle_beta   90.00
_cell.angle_gamma   90.00
#
_symmetry.space_group_name_H-M   'P 1'
#
loop_
_entity.id
_entity.type
_entity.pdbx_description
1 polymer ?
#
loop_
_entity_poly.entity_id
_entity_poly.type
_entity_poly.pdbx_seq_one_letter_code
_entity_poly.pdbx_strand_id
1 'polypeptide(L)'
;MEIVSLKCDYCFKEWFSNETIRKYFISDVLDIPVENIRSVRLANPFLRKRYREQKQGILDVLVELNDDTKINIEMQTKFMSCWDKRDMFYLAKMYTEDLKVGERYSKLKRCVGISILDFNLTEDESYHRVYRLRDEKGYEFTDLLEVHIIELGKKLKGTEKVDDWIRLINAKSTEDLNMIGAKNVGMKTAIEEVKRMSLSKKLRLHYEAYLKEKRDAWAIEDYEKQQRQKKMQEAIEQGLTEGWEQGLTEGREQGLTEGREQGLTEGREQGFLEGEIRGRAEILIETLEDLGNVPQELKDHIYKVKDIDVLKGYLKYAVKAQSIEEFRNEIGK
;
A
#
# COMPACT_ATOMS: atom_id res chain seq x y z
N MET A 1 -8.22 -3.09 39.99
CA MET A 1 -6.83 -3.64 40.04
C MET A 1 -6.43 -4.13 38.63
N GLU A 2 -5.22 -3.79 38.18
CA GLU A 2 -4.71 -4.29 36.90
C GLU A 2 -4.46 -5.80 36.94
N ILE A 3 -4.84 -6.49 35.88
CA ILE A 3 -4.71 -7.94 35.74
C ILE A 3 -3.67 -8.30 34.66
N VAL A 4 -3.15 -9.53 34.70
CA VAL A 4 -2.32 -10.04 33.60
C VAL A 4 -3.16 -10.19 32.33
N SER A 5 -2.59 -9.81 31.18
CA SER A 5 -3.29 -9.96 29.90
C SER A 5 -3.12 -11.37 29.36
N LEU A 6 -4.22 -11.95 28.92
CA LEU A 6 -4.23 -13.24 28.21
C LEU A 6 -3.62 -13.17 26.80
N LYS A 7 -3.28 -11.96 26.30
CA LYS A 7 -2.52 -11.77 25.05
C LYS A 7 -1.02 -12.03 25.23
N CYS A 8 -0.55 -12.23 26.44
CA CYS A 8 0.81 -12.70 26.75
C CYS A 8 0.88 -14.22 26.56
N ASP A 9 1.78 -14.71 25.70
CA ASP A 9 1.92 -16.12 25.36
C ASP A 9 2.02 -17.03 26.59
N TYR A 10 2.85 -16.67 27.57
CA TYR A 10 2.99 -17.43 28.80
C TYR A 10 1.68 -17.46 29.61
N CYS A 11 1.00 -16.33 29.75
CA CYS A 11 -0.27 -16.25 30.45
C CYS A 11 -1.37 -17.04 29.74
N PHE A 12 -1.42 -16.98 28.41
CA PHE A 12 -2.36 -17.71 27.58
C PHE A 12 -2.22 -19.23 27.76
N LYS A 13 -1.00 -19.75 27.64
CA LYS A 13 -0.69 -21.18 27.86
C LYS A 13 -1.01 -21.65 29.28
N GLU A 14 -0.68 -20.85 30.28
CA GLU A 14 -0.99 -21.16 31.67
C GLU A 14 -2.50 -21.19 31.92
N TRP A 15 -3.25 -20.23 31.34
CA TRP A 15 -4.71 -20.17 31.47
C TRP A 15 -5.37 -21.38 30.82
N PHE A 16 -4.93 -21.77 29.62
CA PHE A 16 -5.39 -22.99 28.98
C PHE A 16 -4.83 -24.28 29.60
N SER A 17 -3.94 -24.23 30.58
CA SER A 17 -3.56 -25.42 31.37
C SER A 17 -4.73 -25.97 32.21
N ASN A 18 -5.73 -25.13 32.48
CA ASN A 18 -6.94 -25.54 33.19
C ASN A 18 -7.90 -26.29 32.27
N GLU A 19 -8.25 -27.52 32.65
CA GLU A 19 -9.11 -28.40 31.83
C GLU A 19 -10.53 -27.86 31.66
N THR A 20 -11.11 -27.29 32.70
CA THR A 20 -12.47 -26.73 32.66
C THR A 20 -12.52 -25.56 31.66
N ILE A 21 -11.52 -24.71 31.62
CA ILE A 21 -11.44 -23.58 30.68
C ILE A 21 -11.38 -24.12 29.26
N ARG A 22 -10.49 -25.07 28.98
CA ARG A 22 -10.38 -25.68 27.63
C ARG A 22 -11.71 -26.29 27.18
N LYS A 23 -12.35 -27.04 28.08
CA LYS A 23 -13.59 -27.72 27.77
C LYS A 23 -14.71 -26.76 27.37
N TYR A 24 -14.95 -25.73 28.16
CA TYR A 24 -16.00 -24.76 27.91
C TYR A 24 -15.68 -23.82 26.74
N PHE A 25 -14.43 -23.38 26.59
CA PHE A 25 -14.00 -22.61 25.45
C PHE A 25 -14.20 -23.34 24.13
N ILE A 26 -13.75 -24.59 24.03
CA ILE A 26 -13.92 -25.43 22.83
C ILE A 26 -15.40 -25.68 22.57
N SER A 27 -16.18 -25.97 23.59
CA SER A 27 -17.65 -26.15 23.50
C SER A 27 -18.30 -24.92 22.84
N ASP A 28 -17.95 -23.71 23.29
CA ASP A 28 -18.57 -22.47 22.83
C ASP A 28 -18.08 -22.08 21.42
N VAL A 29 -16.80 -22.31 21.10
CA VAL A 29 -16.22 -21.98 19.80
C VAL A 29 -16.67 -22.94 18.69
N LEU A 30 -16.72 -24.25 18.98
CA LEU A 30 -17.11 -25.28 18.01
C LEU A 30 -18.63 -25.55 18.00
N ASP A 31 -19.39 -24.87 18.84
CA ASP A 31 -20.83 -25.10 19.04
C ASP A 31 -21.18 -26.56 19.37
N ILE A 32 -20.35 -27.20 20.16
CA ILE A 32 -20.54 -28.57 20.64
C ILE A 32 -21.07 -28.53 22.08
N PRO A 33 -22.15 -29.24 22.41
CA PRO A 33 -22.63 -29.36 23.80
C PRO A 33 -21.51 -29.82 24.73
N VAL A 34 -21.31 -29.12 25.86
CA VAL A 34 -20.20 -29.39 26.79
C VAL A 34 -20.23 -30.81 27.37
N GLU A 35 -21.41 -31.40 27.53
CA GLU A 35 -21.63 -32.78 27.93
C GLU A 35 -21.09 -33.82 26.93
N ASN A 36 -21.03 -33.48 25.67
CA ASN A 36 -20.49 -34.35 24.61
C ASN A 36 -18.95 -34.36 24.62
N ILE A 37 -18.31 -33.41 25.27
CA ILE A 37 -16.86 -33.34 25.43
C ILE A 37 -16.46 -34.06 26.72
N ARG A 38 -16.01 -35.33 26.59
CA ARG A 38 -15.61 -36.14 27.74
C ARG A 38 -14.22 -35.83 28.25
N SER A 39 -13.29 -35.49 27.37
CA SER A 39 -11.92 -35.11 27.74
C SER A 39 -11.36 -34.05 26.79
N VAL A 40 -10.47 -33.21 27.32
CA VAL A 40 -9.74 -32.14 26.59
C VAL A 40 -8.28 -32.18 27.04
N ARG A 41 -7.57 -33.22 26.60
CA ARG A 41 -6.19 -33.46 27.04
C ARG A 41 -5.23 -32.50 26.32
N LEU A 42 -4.32 -31.88 27.06
CA LEU A 42 -3.18 -31.17 26.46
C LEU A 42 -2.25 -32.19 25.83
N ALA A 43 -1.92 -31.97 24.56
CA ALA A 43 -0.94 -32.75 23.83
C ALA A 43 0.40 -32.00 23.72
N ASN A 44 1.42 -32.69 23.23
CA ASN A 44 2.72 -32.07 23.01
C ASN A 44 2.65 -31.07 21.84
N PRO A 45 2.90 -29.77 22.08
CA PRO A 45 2.78 -28.75 21.02
C PRO A 45 3.91 -28.82 19.96
N PHE A 46 4.92 -29.64 20.18
CA PHE A 46 6.03 -29.82 19.23
C PHE A 46 5.66 -30.83 18.16
N LEU A 47 5.28 -30.38 16.98
CA LEU A 47 5.02 -31.23 15.84
C LEU A 47 6.32 -31.88 15.31
N ARG A 48 6.28 -33.17 15.00
CA ARG A 48 7.48 -33.94 14.62
C ARG A 48 8.06 -33.47 13.30
N LYS A 49 9.39 -33.42 13.22
CA LYS A 49 10.12 -33.29 11.95
C LYS A 49 10.27 -34.69 11.33
N ARG A 50 9.93 -34.81 10.05
CA ARG A 50 10.22 -36.04 9.28
C ARG A 50 11.67 -36.06 8.78
N TYR A 51 12.22 -34.85 8.47
CA TYR A 51 13.60 -34.67 7.99
C TYR A 51 14.26 -33.54 8.79
N ARG A 52 15.60 -33.56 8.86
CA ARG A 52 16.40 -32.60 9.65
C ARG A 52 16.17 -31.16 9.20
N GLU A 53 16.06 -30.94 7.89
CA GLU A 53 15.85 -29.61 7.26
C GLU A 53 14.38 -29.13 7.30
N GLN A 54 13.45 -29.99 7.69
CA GLN A 54 12.04 -29.62 7.75
C GLN A 54 11.81 -28.58 8.85
N LYS A 55 11.02 -27.51 8.51
CA LYS A 55 10.58 -26.54 9.50
C LYS A 55 9.78 -27.24 10.61
N GLN A 56 10.18 -27.01 11.86
CA GLN A 56 9.42 -27.51 13.01
C GLN A 56 8.16 -26.68 13.21
N GLY A 57 7.03 -27.34 13.40
CA GLY A 57 5.82 -26.68 13.90
C GLY A 57 5.85 -26.68 15.43
N ILE A 58 5.63 -25.52 16.02
CA ILE A 58 5.41 -25.36 17.47
C ILE A 58 4.08 -24.65 17.60
N LEU A 59 3.14 -25.31 18.26
CA LEU A 59 1.79 -24.82 18.50
C LEU A 59 1.72 -24.15 19.87
N ASP A 60 0.79 -23.23 20.08
CA ASP A 60 0.64 -22.59 21.38
C ASP A 60 -0.05 -23.54 22.36
N VAL A 61 -1.23 -24.02 22.02
CA VAL A 61 -2.00 -24.96 22.84
C VAL A 61 -2.58 -26.04 21.95
N LEU A 62 -2.05 -27.26 22.04
CA LEU A 62 -2.61 -28.42 21.34
C LEU A 62 -3.48 -29.24 22.26
N VAL A 63 -4.72 -29.47 21.85
CA VAL A 63 -5.71 -30.23 22.60
C VAL A 63 -6.18 -31.44 21.78
N GLU A 64 -6.34 -32.58 22.43
CA GLU A 64 -6.99 -33.78 21.86
C GLU A 64 -8.30 -34.05 22.59
N LEU A 65 -9.37 -34.22 21.81
CA LEU A 65 -10.68 -34.61 22.32
C LEU A 65 -10.79 -36.14 22.47
N ASN A 66 -11.91 -36.60 23.01
CA ASN A 66 -12.22 -37.99 23.23
C ASN A 66 -12.42 -38.86 21.94
N ASP A 67 -12.58 -38.20 20.81
CA ASP A 67 -12.71 -38.84 19.46
C ASP A 67 -11.41 -38.69 18.65
N ASP A 68 -10.30 -38.36 19.32
CA ASP A 68 -8.99 -38.06 18.72
C ASP A 68 -8.97 -36.84 17.82
N THR A 69 -10.00 -35.99 17.82
CA THR A 69 -9.96 -34.66 17.18
C THR A 69 -8.84 -33.83 17.78
N LYS A 70 -7.98 -33.31 16.95
CA LYS A 70 -6.89 -32.40 17.36
C LYS A 70 -7.30 -30.95 17.16
N ILE A 71 -7.10 -30.14 18.18
CA ILE A 71 -7.41 -28.70 18.14
C ILE A 71 -6.17 -27.92 18.49
N ASN A 72 -5.74 -27.07 17.57
CA ASN A 72 -4.70 -26.06 17.84
C ASN A 72 -5.37 -24.74 18.20
N ILE A 73 -5.01 -24.13 19.34
CA ILE A 73 -5.49 -22.81 19.76
C ILE A 73 -4.29 -21.89 19.80
N GLU A 74 -4.27 -20.86 18.94
CA GLU A 74 -3.19 -19.88 18.83
C GLU A 74 -3.66 -18.46 19.12
N MET A 75 -2.81 -17.68 19.79
CA MET A 75 -2.97 -16.23 20.01
C MET A 75 -2.00 -15.47 19.11
N GLN A 76 -2.53 -14.61 18.24
CA GLN A 76 -1.71 -13.77 17.35
C GLN A 76 -1.93 -12.29 17.68
N THR A 77 -0.91 -11.63 18.21
CA THR A 77 -0.99 -10.21 18.61
C THR A 77 -0.46 -9.23 17.59
N LYS A 78 0.16 -9.72 16.50
CA LYS A 78 0.69 -8.90 15.41
C LYS A 78 0.32 -9.50 14.06
N PHE A 79 -0.10 -8.67 13.14
CA PHE A 79 -0.32 -9.08 11.77
C PHE A 79 1.02 -9.45 11.08
N MET A 80 1.01 -10.55 10.34
CA MET A 80 2.10 -10.98 9.47
C MET A 80 1.53 -11.25 8.07
N SER A 81 2.18 -10.76 7.03
CA SER A 81 1.73 -10.88 5.64
C SER A 81 1.56 -12.33 5.14
N CYS A 82 2.15 -13.31 5.82
CA CYS A 82 2.05 -14.74 5.50
C CYS A 82 1.36 -15.55 6.60
N TRP A 83 0.50 -14.89 7.41
CA TRP A 83 -0.17 -15.53 8.54
C TRP A 83 -1.05 -16.70 8.09
N ASP A 84 -1.85 -16.52 7.07
CA ASP A 84 -2.72 -17.53 6.45
C ASP A 84 -1.94 -18.80 6.02
N LYS A 85 -0.80 -18.61 5.37
CA LYS A 85 0.08 -19.73 4.95
C LYS A 85 0.68 -20.46 6.14
N ARG A 86 0.99 -19.74 7.21
CA ARG A 86 1.51 -20.32 8.45
C ARG A 86 0.45 -21.14 9.15
N ASP A 87 -0.76 -20.62 9.28
CA ASP A 87 -1.89 -21.30 9.90
C ASP A 87 -2.23 -22.59 9.16
N MET A 88 -2.36 -22.52 7.83
CA MET A 88 -2.58 -23.70 6.97
C MET A 88 -1.43 -24.70 7.05
N PHE A 89 -0.18 -24.25 7.15
CA PHE A 89 0.97 -25.16 7.32
C PHE A 89 0.87 -25.96 8.63
N TYR A 90 0.49 -25.31 9.73
CA TYR A 90 0.34 -26.00 11.01
C TYR A 90 -0.84 -26.98 11.01
N LEU A 91 -1.97 -26.57 10.45
CA LEU A 91 -3.13 -27.44 10.31
C LEU A 91 -2.83 -28.69 9.46
N ALA A 92 -2.22 -28.52 8.29
CA ALA A 92 -1.84 -29.62 7.40
C ALA A 92 -0.80 -30.55 8.06
N LYS A 93 0.14 -29.98 8.79
CA LYS A 93 1.16 -30.76 9.49
C LYS A 93 0.57 -31.58 10.64
N MET A 94 -0.33 -30.98 11.42
CA MET A 94 -1.07 -31.67 12.48
C MET A 94 -1.94 -32.80 11.93
N TYR A 95 -2.60 -32.58 10.77
CA TYR A 95 -3.42 -33.57 10.10
C TYR A 95 -2.64 -34.78 9.63
N THR A 96 -1.41 -34.59 9.14
CA THR A 96 -0.60 -35.66 8.57
C THR A 96 0.39 -36.30 9.56
N GLU A 97 0.49 -35.78 10.80
CA GLU A 97 1.55 -36.16 11.75
C GLU A 97 1.52 -37.61 12.13
N ASP A 98 0.33 -38.17 12.36
CA ASP A 98 0.17 -39.53 12.90
C ASP A 98 0.17 -40.63 11.82
N LEU A 99 0.07 -40.25 10.53
CA LEU A 99 0.05 -41.21 9.46
C LEU A 99 1.48 -41.70 9.10
N LYS A 100 1.72 -42.99 9.30
CA LYS A 100 3.00 -43.64 8.97
C LYS A 100 2.93 -44.34 7.60
N VAL A 101 4.09 -44.66 7.05
CA VAL A 101 4.19 -45.42 5.79
C VAL A 101 3.48 -46.78 5.93
N GLY A 102 2.61 -47.06 4.98
CA GLY A 102 1.82 -48.31 4.95
C GLY A 102 0.52 -48.30 5.79
N GLU A 103 0.25 -47.21 6.51
CA GLU A 103 -1.00 -47.08 7.26
C GLU A 103 -2.16 -46.63 6.36
N ARG A 104 -3.36 -47.00 6.75
CA ARG A 104 -4.60 -46.67 6.00
C ARG A 104 -5.00 -45.20 6.27
N TYR A 105 -5.45 -44.49 5.26
CA TYR A 105 -5.95 -43.10 5.38
C TYR A 105 -7.15 -42.95 6.33
N SER A 106 -7.89 -44.06 6.62
CA SER A 106 -8.96 -44.06 7.63
C SER A 106 -8.49 -43.76 9.06
N LYS A 107 -7.17 -43.71 9.32
CA LYS A 107 -6.59 -43.31 10.59
C LYS A 107 -6.51 -41.77 10.75
N LEU A 108 -6.64 -41.04 9.65
CA LEU A 108 -6.61 -39.57 9.72
C LEU A 108 -7.80 -39.07 10.54
N LYS A 109 -7.53 -38.17 11.45
CA LYS A 109 -8.51 -37.60 12.39
C LYS A 109 -8.79 -36.13 12.07
N ARG A 110 -9.94 -35.69 12.50
CA ARG A 110 -10.32 -34.28 12.38
C ARG A 110 -9.30 -33.38 13.07
N CYS A 111 -8.94 -32.28 12.38
CA CYS A 111 -8.06 -31.25 12.88
C CYS A 111 -8.73 -29.89 12.76
N VAL A 112 -8.73 -29.14 13.84
CA VAL A 112 -9.32 -27.80 13.94
C VAL A 112 -8.24 -26.80 14.34
N GLY A 113 -8.12 -25.71 13.57
CA GLY A 113 -7.35 -24.54 13.95
C GLY A 113 -8.26 -23.49 14.57
N ILE A 114 -7.91 -22.95 15.72
CA ILE A 114 -8.59 -21.81 16.35
C ILE A 114 -7.57 -20.71 16.51
N SER A 115 -7.67 -19.68 15.66
CA SER A 115 -6.77 -18.53 15.66
C SER A 115 -7.47 -17.31 16.25
N ILE A 116 -6.94 -16.84 17.38
CA ILE A 116 -7.44 -15.65 18.10
C ILE A 116 -6.52 -14.48 17.72
N LEU A 117 -7.09 -13.46 17.05
CA LEU A 117 -6.36 -12.35 16.45
C LEU A 117 -6.58 -11.05 17.21
N ASP A 118 -5.51 -10.40 17.68
CA ASP A 118 -5.54 -9.05 18.25
C ASP A 118 -5.42 -7.95 17.16
N PHE A 119 -5.92 -8.26 15.97
CA PHE A 119 -6.03 -7.36 14.83
C PHE A 119 -7.21 -7.77 13.94
N ASN A 120 -7.67 -6.86 13.10
CA ASN A 120 -8.74 -7.16 12.15
C ASN A 120 -8.15 -7.72 10.86
N LEU A 121 -8.61 -8.91 10.46
CA LEU A 121 -8.22 -9.57 9.22
C LEU A 121 -9.09 -9.08 8.05
N THR A 122 -10.36 -8.76 8.33
CA THR A 122 -11.37 -8.35 7.35
C THR A 122 -12.06 -7.07 7.79
N GLU A 123 -12.60 -6.31 6.83
CA GLU A 123 -13.29 -5.04 7.09
C GLU A 123 -14.74 -5.19 7.57
N ASP A 124 -15.38 -6.37 7.33
CA ASP A 124 -16.76 -6.59 7.74
C ASP A 124 -16.92 -6.79 9.26
N GLU A 125 -18.16 -6.87 9.74
CA GLU A 125 -18.49 -6.91 11.17
C GLU A 125 -18.36 -8.28 11.83
N SER A 126 -18.10 -9.36 11.07
CA SER A 126 -18.04 -10.72 11.62
C SER A 126 -16.73 -10.91 12.41
N TYR A 127 -16.85 -11.13 13.70
CA TYR A 127 -15.70 -11.34 14.60
C TYR A 127 -15.37 -12.81 14.83
N HIS A 128 -16.27 -13.75 14.49
CA HIS A 128 -16.03 -15.19 14.49
C HIS A 128 -16.39 -15.77 13.14
N ARG A 129 -15.42 -16.40 12.47
CA ARG A 129 -15.58 -17.04 11.17
C ARG A 129 -15.14 -18.47 11.22
N VAL A 130 -15.87 -19.29 10.48
CA VAL A 130 -15.57 -20.71 10.35
C VAL A 130 -15.34 -21.04 8.88
N TYR A 131 -14.15 -21.57 8.57
CA TYR A 131 -13.76 -21.99 7.24
C TYR A 131 -13.77 -23.52 7.16
N ARG A 132 -14.45 -24.04 6.15
CA ARG A 132 -14.61 -25.47 5.86
C ARG A 132 -14.38 -25.75 4.38
N LEU A 133 -14.03 -26.98 4.03
CA LEU A 133 -13.88 -27.40 2.64
C LEU A 133 -15.27 -27.69 2.04
N ARG A 134 -15.72 -26.81 1.14
CA ARG A 134 -17.03 -26.90 0.46
C ARG A 134 -16.88 -26.54 -1.02
N ASP A 135 -17.79 -27.06 -1.84
CA ASP A 135 -17.90 -26.61 -3.24
C ASP A 135 -18.55 -25.22 -3.34
N GLU A 136 -18.66 -24.69 -4.57
CA GLU A 136 -19.26 -23.39 -4.85
C GLU A 136 -20.76 -23.30 -4.51
N LYS A 137 -21.44 -24.45 -4.32
CA LYS A 137 -22.85 -24.56 -3.94
C LYS A 137 -23.02 -24.76 -2.43
N GLY A 138 -21.92 -24.86 -1.68
CA GLY A 138 -21.92 -25.06 -0.24
C GLY A 138 -21.98 -26.51 0.22
N TYR A 139 -21.90 -27.51 -0.68
CA TYR A 139 -21.83 -28.94 -0.29
C TYR A 139 -20.46 -29.21 0.35
N GLU A 140 -20.51 -29.85 1.50
CA GLU A 140 -19.31 -30.17 2.27
C GLU A 140 -18.56 -31.34 1.61
N PHE A 141 -17.25 -31.13 1.35
CA PHE A 141 -16.38 -32.20 0.85
C PHE A 141 -15.92 -33.09 1.98
N THR A 142 -15.55 -32.51 3.12
CA THR A 142 -15.10 -33.21 4.33
C THR A 142 -15.15 -32.31 5.54
N ASP A 143 -15.38 -32.83 6.73
CA ASP A 143 -15.32 -32.18 8.02
C ASP A 143 -13.95 -32.32 8.73
N LEU A 144 -12.99 -33.01 8.08
CA LEU A 144 -11.70 -33.34 8.67
C LEU A 144 -10.80 -32.11 8.93
N LEU A 145 -10.99 -31.03 8.19
CA LEU A 145 -10.23 -29.79 8.35
C LEU A 145 -11.17 -28.59 8.54
N GLU A 146 -10.97 -27.88 9.62
CA GLU A 146 -11.77 -26.69 9.95
C GLU A 146 -10.88 -25.61 10.57
N VAL A 147 -11.14 -24.34 10.22
CA VAL A 147 -10.42 -23.19 10.78
C VAL A 147 -11.42 -22.20 11.36
N HIS A 148 -11.25 -21.86 12.63
CA HIS A 148 -11.96 -20.78 13.32
C HIS A 148 -11.05 -19.57 13.47
N ILE A 149 -11.54 -18.41 13.08
CA ILE A 149 -10.86 -17.13 13.24
C ILE A 149 -11.71 -16.25 14.17
N ILE A 150 -11.11 -15.80 15.26
CA ILE A 150 -11.76 -14.92 16.25
C ILE A 150 -10.99 -13.60 16.29
N GLU A 151 -11.63 -12.50 15.85
CA GLU A 151 -11.03 -11.16 15.77
C GLU A 151 -11.43 -10.32 17.00
N LEU A 152 -10.47 -10.08 17.90
CA LEU A 152 -10.70 -9.45 19.20
C LEU A 152 -11.07 -7.96 19.14
N GLY A 153 -10.71 -7.27 18.03
CA GLY A 153 -10.90 -5.82 17.87
C GLY A 153 -12.27 -5.41 17.35
N LYS A 154 -13.10 -6.37 16.93
CA LYS A 154 -14.41 -6.07 16.33
C LYS A 154 -15.52 -5.88 17.39
N LYS A 155 -16.57 -5.16 16.99
CA LYS A 155 -17.73 -4.90 17.83
C LYS A 155 -18.53 -6.18 18.04
N LEU A 156 -18.73 -6.56 19.30
CA LEU A 156 -19.51 -7.75 19.67
C LEU A 156 -21.01 -7.50 19.50
N LYS A 157 -21.72 -8.48 18.97
CA LYS A 157 -23.19 -8.45 18.83
C LYS A 157 -23.94 -8.80 20.12
N GLY A 158 -23.30 -9.47 21.05
CA GLY A 158 -23.89 -9.90 22.31
C GLY A 158 -24.75 -11.16 22.21
N THR A 159 -24.74 -11.84 21.09
CA THR A 159 -25.59 -13.00 20.80
C THR A 159 -24.85 -14.31 20.62
N GLU A 160 -23.52 -14.27 20.43
CA GLU A 160 -22.71 -15.45 20.19
C GLU A 160 -22.09 -15.98 21.50
N LYS A 161 -21.91 -17.29 21.60
CA LYS A 161 -21.30 -17.97 22.76
C LYS A 161 -19.86 -17.50 23.02
N VAL A 162 -19.15 -17.11 21.96
CA VAL A 162 -17.76 -16.63 22.03
C VAL A 162 -17.62 -15.19 22.57
N ASP A 163 -18.69 -14.41 22.67
CA ASP A 163 -18.66 -13.00 23.07
C ASP A 163 -18.01 -12.80 24.45
N ASP A 164 -18.38 -13.63 25.42
CA ASP A 164 -17.85 -13.52 26.78
C ASP A 164 -16.37 -13.92 26.84
N TRP A 165 -15.93 -14.87 25.99
CA TRP A 165 -14.52 -15.22 25.85
C TRP A 165 -13.70 -14.07 25.26
N ILE A 166 -14.24 -13.39 24.25
CA ILE A 166 -13.60 -12.20 23.65
C ILE A 166 -13.49 -11.08 24.68
N ARG A 167 -14.56 -10.81 25.44
CA ARG A 167 -14.53 -9.82 26.54
C ARG A 167 -13.47 -10.18 27.58
N LEU A 168 -13.39 -11.46 27.96
CA LEU A 168 -12.43 -11.94 28.95
C LEU A 168 -10.98 -11.77 28.48
N ILE A 169 -10.68 -12.13 27.23
CA ILE A 169 -9.35 -11.99 26.64
C ILE A 169 -8.94 -10.51 26.52
N ASN A 170 -9.91 -9.63 26.26
CA ASN A 170 -9.70 -8.19 26.18
C ASN A 170 -9.72 -7.46 27.53
N ALA A 171 -10.10 -8.12 28.64
CA ALA A 171 -10.15 -7.51 29.96
C ALA A 171 -8.78 -6.98 30.41
N LYS A 172 -8.78 -5.80 31.02
CA LYS A 172 -7.58 -5.12 31.53
C LYS A 172 -7.60 -4.94 33.06
N SER A 173 -8.77 -5.05 33.65
CA SER A 173 -8.97 -4.80 35.07
C SER A 173 -9.92 -5.81 35.73
N THR A 174 -9.89 -5.86 37.04
CA THR A 174 -10.85 -6.66 37.82
C THR A 174 -12.31 -6.20 37.64
N GLU A 175 -12.51 -4.94 37.35
CA GLU A 175 -13.80 -4.35 37.02
C GLU A 175 -14.36 -4.92 35.72
N ASP A 176 -13.52 -5.03 34.67
CA ASP A 176 -13.90 -5.66 33.40
C ASP A 176 -14.33 -7.11 33.61
N LEU A 177 -13.56 -7.88 34.41
CA LEU A 177 -13.88 -9.28 34.73
C LEU A 177 -15.23 -9.41 35.46
N ASN A 178 -15.53 -8.47 36.34
CA ASN A 178 -16.81 -8.49 37.10
C ASN A 178 -18.00 -8.16 36.18
N MET A 179 -17.82 -7.34 35.14
CA MET A 179 -18.88 -7.01 34.18
C MET A 179 -19.26 -8.20 33.27
N ILE A 180 -18.35 -9.13 33.02
CA ILE A 180 -18.63 -10.31 32.19
C ILE A 180 -19.62 -11.23 32.89
N GLY A 181 -19.46 -11.41 34.19
CA GLY A 181 -20.30 -12.29 35.01
C GLY A 181 -20.00 -13.78 34.81
N ALA A 182 -20.29 -14.57 35.84
CA ALA A 182 -20.06 -16.01 35.83
C ALA A 182 -21.31 -16.76 35.36
N LYS A 183 -21.61 -16.76 34.06
CA LYS A 183 -22.82 -17.34 33.47
C LYS A 183 -22.87 -18.88 33.60
N ASN A 184 -21.72 -19.53 33.60
CA ASN A 184 -21.56 -20.96 33.74
C ASN A 184 -20.27 -21.30 34.50
N VAL A 185 -20.04 -22.58 34.78
CA VAL A 185 -18.85 -23.06 35.50
C VAL A 185 -17.57 -22.74 34.75
N GLY A 186 -17.56 -22.84 33.42
CA GLY A 186 -16.39 -22.54 32.59
C GLY A 186 -15.99 -21.07 32.72
N MET A 187 -16.94 -20.15 32.53
CA MET A 187 -16.67 -18.71 32.59
C MET A 187 -16.29 -18.29 34.03
N LYS A 188 -16.94 -18.86 35.05
CA LYS A 188 -16.54 -18.64 36.44
C LYS A 188 -15.09 -19.04 36.69
N THR A 189 -14.72 -20.27 36.30
CA THR A 189 -13.34 -20.78 36.42
C THR A 189 -12.36 -19.93 35.65
N ALA A 190 -12.72 -19.49 34.45
CA ALA A 190 -11.88 -18.67 33.58
C ALA A 190 -11.57 -17.31 34.22
N ILE A 191 -12.56 -16.63 34.78
CA ILE A 191 -12.42 -15.37 35.53
C ILE A 191 -11.57 -15.54 36.78
N GLU A 192 -11.86 -16.57 37.59
CA GLU A 192 -11.11 -16.86 38.80
C GLU A 192 -9.65 -17.16 38.52
N GLU A 193 -9.37 -17.86 37.42
CA GLU A 193 -8.01 -18.20 37.04
C GLU A 193 -7.22 -16.94 36.62
N VAL A 194 -7.79 -16.00 35.86
CA VAL A 194 -7.13 -14.71 35.57
C VAL A 194 -6.84 -13.92 36.85
N LYS A 195 -7.78 -13.88 37.80
CA LYS A 195 -7.56 -13.24 39.10
C LYS A 195 -6.42 -13.91 39.87
N ARG A 196 -6.40 -15.25 39.93
CA ARG A 196 -5.33 -16.03 40.57
C ARG A 196 -3.96 -15.76 39.94
N MET A 197 -3.90 -15.79 38.60
CA MET A 197 -2.68 -15.52 37.82
C MET A 197 -2.16 -14.12 38.11
N SER A 198 -3.03 -13.13 38.21
CA SER A 198 -2.68 -11.73 38.49
C SER A 198 -2.07 -11.52 39.88
N LEU A 199 -2.35 -12.41 40.82
CA LEU A 199 -1.77 -12.40 42.18
C LEU A 199 -0.44 -13.18 42.25
N SER A 200 -0.13 -14.04 41.27
CA SER A 200 1.07 -14.86 41.26
C SER A 200 2.32 -14.02 40.92
N LYS A 201 3.29 -13.98 41.85
CA LYS A 201 4.57 -13.29 41.63
C LYS A 201 5.30 -13.81 40.40
N LYS A 202 5.31 -15.12 40.15
CA LYS A 202 5.96 -15.76 39.00
C LYS A 202 5.33 -15.30 37.69
N LEU A 203 4.01 -15.32 37.59
CA LEU A 203 3.26 -14.92 36.41
C LEU A 203 3.39 -13.43 36.15
N ARG A 204 3.36 -12.59 37.17
CA ARG A 204 3.61 -11.16 37.05
C ARG A 204 5.01 -10.87 36.50
N LEU A 205 6.05 -11.61 36.93
CA LEU A 205 7.38 -11.44 36.39
C LEU A 205 7.46 -11.72 34.87
N HIS A 206 6.82 -12.80 34.41
CA HIS A 206 6.72 -13.10 32.97
C HIS A 206 5.92 -12.05 32.21
N TYR A 207 4.84 -11.57 32.82
CA TYR A 207 4.02 -10.50 32.24
C TYR A 207 4.79 -9.17 32.11
N GLU A 208 5.56 -8.78 33.14
CA GLU A 208 6.43 -7.60 33.10
C GLU A 208 7.51 -7.71 31.99
N ALA A 209 8.11 -8.90 31.83
CA ALA A 209 9.05 -9.15 30.73
C ALA A 209 8.38 -8.98 29.36
N TYR A 210 7.17 -9.51 29.19
CA TYR A 210 6.36 -9.32 27.98
C TYR A 210 6.03 -7.84 27.72
N LEU A 211 5.65 -7.08 28.76
CA LEU A 211 5.37 -5.64 28.62
C LEU A 211 6.62 -4.85 28.23
N LYS A 212 7.77 -5.25 28.77
CA LYS A 212 9.07 -4.65 28.38
C LYS A 212 9.36 -4.92 26.91
N GLU A 213 9.27 -6.17 26.48
CA GLU A 213 9.50 -6.55 25.08
C GLU A 213 8.55 -5.79 24.11
N LYS A 214 7.28 -5.64 24.46
CA LYS A 214 6.32 -4.83 23.68
C LYS A 214 6.75 -3.36 23.58
N ARG A 215 7.20 -2.77 24.66
CA ARG A 215 7.68 -1.37 24.68
C ARG A 215 8.92 -1.20 23.81
N ASP A 216 9.89 -2.12 23.93
CA ASP A 216 11.12 -2.10 23.16
C ASP A 216 10.82 -2.27 21.66
N ALA A 217 9.96 -3.21 21.30
CA ALA A 217 9.52 -3.42 19.92
C ALA A 217 8.79 -2.19 19.32
N TRP A 218 7.92 -1.56 20.12
CA TRP A 218 7.24 -0.33 19.70
C TRP A 218 8.21 0.82 19.47
N ALA A 219 9.20 0.99 20.36
CA ALA A 219 10.21 2.04 20.21
C ALA A 219 11.07 1.86 18.94
N ILE A 220 11.41 0.61 18.61
CA ILE A 220 12.15 0.27 17.36
C ILE A 220 11.28 0.59 16.14
N GLU A 221 10.01 0.18 16.13
CA GLU A 221 9.09 0.41 15.03
C GLU A 221 8.84 1.91 14.79
N ASP A 222 8.67 2.68 15.86
CA ASP A 222 8.51 4.14 15.80
C ASP A 222 9.76 4.81 15.22
N TYR A 223 10.94 4.42 15.69
CA TYR A 223 12.21 4.91 15.15
C TYR A 223 12.37 4.61 13.65
N GLU A 224 12.09 3.37 13.24
CA GLU A 224 12.15 2.99 11.82
C GLU A 224 11.14 3.77 10.97
N LYS A 225 9.94 4.02 11.50
CA LYS A 225 8.92 4.83 10.82
C LYS A 225 9.40 6.26 10.62
N GLN A 226 9.98 6.88 11.66
CA GLN A 226 10.55 8.23 11.58
C GLN A 226 11.70 8.28 10.56
N GLN A 227 12.59 7.29 10.54
CA GLN A 227 13.68 7.22 9.56
C GLN A 227 13.17 7.07 8.13
N ARG A 228 12.14 6.27 7.89
CA ARG A 228 11.51 6.14 6.57
C ARG A 228 10.86 7.45 6.11
N GLN A 229 10.16 8.15 7.01
CA GLN A 229 9.55 9.44 6.71
C GLN A 229 10.61 10.49 6.35
N LYS A 230 11.71 10.55 7.13
CA LYS A 230 12.82 11.47 6.87
C LYS A 230 13.46 11.22 5.51
N LYS A 231 13.80 9.97 5.19
CA LYS A 231 14.37 9.59 3.89
C LYS A 231 13.43 9.91 2.72
N MET A 232 12.13 9.70 2.91
CA MET A 232 11.13 10.04 1.89
C MET A 232 11.07 11.55 1.64
N GLN A 233 11.16 12.36 2.70
CA GLN A 233 11.13 13.80 2.60
C GLN A 233 12.40 14.34 1.93
N GLU A 234 13.57 13.82 2.30
CA GLU A 234 14.86 14.14 1.64
C GLU A 234 14.84 13.80 0.15
N ALA A 235 14.29 12.65 -0.22
CA ALA A 235 14.17 12.22 -1.63
C ALA A 235 13.20 13.13 -2.44
N ILE A 236 12.10 13.57 -1.83
CA ILE A 236 11.17 14.52 -2.47
C ILE A 236 11.86 15.88 -2.68
N GLU A 237 12.57 16.38 -1.68
CA GLU A 237 13.28 17.65 -1.75
C GLU A 237 14.39 17.63 -2.82
N GLN A 238 15.16 16.54 -2.87
CA GLN A 238 16.16 16.34 -3.94
C GLN A 238 15.52 16.30 -5.32
N GLY A 239 14.44 15.50 -5.50
CA GLY A 239 13.75 15.39 -6.79
C GLY A 239 13.14 16.72 -7.26
N LEU A 240 12.62 17.55 -6.32
CA LEU A 240 12.12 18.88 -6.63
C LEU A 240 13.26 19.83 -7.08
N THR A 241 14.40 19.78 -6.39
CA THR A 241 15.57 20.61 -6.71
C THR A 241 16.14 20.23 -8.09
N GLU A 242 16.38 18.94 -8.32
CA GLU A 242 16.88 18.43 -9.60
C GLU A 242 15.91 18.73 -10.77
N GLY A 243 14.61 18.53 -10.56
CA GLY A 243 13.59 18.81 -11.57
C GLY A 243 13.50 20.32 -11.89
N TRP A 244 13.64 21.18 -10.88
CA TRP A 244 13.66 22.62 -11.10
C TRP A 244 14.91 23.08 -11.87
N GLU A 245 16.10 22.57 -11.53
CA GLU A 245 17.36 22.87 -12.22
C GLU A 245 17.34 22.39 -13.68
N GLN A 246 16.84 21.17 -13.92
CA GLN A 246 16.69 20.65 -15.28
C GLN A 246 15.70 21.48 -16.10
N GLY A 247 14.53 21.79 -15.56
CA GLY A 247 13.52 22.59 -16.25
C GLY A 247 14.01 24.02 -16.55
N LEU A 248 14.80 24.63 -15.66
CA LEU A 248 15.42 25.94 -15.89
C LEU A 248 16.45 25.87 -17.04
N THR A 249 17.28 24.82 -17.05
CA THR A 249 18.32 24.63 -18.07
C THR A 249 17.70 24.37 -19.44
N GLU A 250 16.78 23.44 -19.54
CA GLU A 250 16.06 23.10 -20.78
C GLU A 250 15.26 24.31 -21.32
N GLY A 251 14.52 25.02 -20.45
CA GLY A 251 13.77 26.20 -20.86
C GLY A 251 14.66 27.33 -21.37
N ARG A 252 15.86 27.49 -20.77
CA ARG A 252 16.83 28.50 -21.22
C ARG A 252 17.43 28.12 -22.60
N GLU A 253 17.77 26.86 -22.80
CA GLU A 253 18.32 26.37 -24.09
C GLU A 253 17.28 26.46 -25.19
N GLN A 254 16.04 26.06 -24.94
CA GLN A 254 14.94 26.19 -25.91
C GLN A 254 14.68 27.63 -26.25
N GLY A 255 14.55 28.52 -25.27
CA GLY A 255 14.31 29.94 -25.52
C GLY A 255 15.43 30.64 -26.29
N LEU A 256 16.71 30.25 -26.04
CA LEU A 256 17.85 30.75 -26.82
C LEU A 256 17.82 30.25 -28.27
N THR A 257 17.47 28.99 -28.48
CA THR A 257 17.43 28.38 -29.83
C THR A 257 16.28 28.99 -30.63
N GLU A 258 15.07 29.04 -30.05
CA GLU A 258 13.90 29.63 -30.73
C GLU A 258 14.11 31.11 -31.03
N GLY A 259 14.62 31.89 -30.08
CA GLY A 259 14.91 33.34 -30.28
C GLY A 259 15.97 33.59 -31.35
N ARG A 260 16.99 32.71 -31.43
CA ARG A 260 18.00 32.77 -32.49
C ARG A 260 17.45 32.46 -33.89
N GLU A 261 16.63 31.40 -33.99
CA GLU A 261 15.99 31.00 -35.23
C GLU A 261 15.00 32.07 -35.75
N GLN A 262 14.18 32.61 -34.85
CA GLN A 262 13.26 33.70 -35.17
C GLN A 262 14.02 34.97 -35.64
N GLY A 263 15.02 35.39 -34.89
CA GLY A 263 15.82 36.56 -35.24
C GLY A 263 16.57 36.38 -36.56
N LEU A 264 17.07 35.19 -36.85
CA LEU A 264 17.70 34.85 -38.15
C LEU A 264 16.71 34.92 -39.33
N THR A 265 15.50 34.37 -39.11
CA THR A 265 14.44 34.33 -40.11
C THR A 265 13.93 35.74 -40.41
N GLU A 266 13.58 36.51 -39.38
CA GLU A 266 13.12 37.87 -39.50
C GLU A 266 14.20 38.80 -40.14
N GLY A 267 15.46 38.68 -39.69
CA GLY A 267 16.55 39.42 -40.28
C GLY A 267 16.82 39.10 -41.75
N ARG A 268 16.64 37.82 -42.15
CA ARG A 268 16.77 37.38 -43.53
C ARG A 268 15.65 37.93 -44.42
N GLU A 269 14.40 37.85 -43.92
CA GLU A 269 13.24 38.39 -44.66
C GLU A 269 13.36 39.92 -44.83
N GLN A 270 13.70 40.67 -43.78
CA GLN A 270 13.91 42.10 -43.84
C GLN A 270 15.06 42.47 -44.77
N GLY A 271 16.19 41.79 -44.64
CA GLY A 271 17.35 42.04 -45.52
C GLY A 271 17.06 41.75 -46.99
N PHE A 272 16.29 40.65 -47.27
CA PHE A 272 15.85 40.34 -48.64
C PHE A 272 14.93 41.43 -49.20
N LEU A 273 13.95 41.87 -48.43
CA LEU A 273 12.99 42.92 -48.82
C LEU A 273 13.71 44.26 -49.07
N GLU A 274 14.61 44.68 -48.17
CA GLU A 274 15.40 45.89 -48.35
C GLU A 274 16.32 45.80 -49.57
N GLY A 275 16.97 44.65 -49.78
CA GLY A 275 17.80 44.42 -50.94
C GLY A 275 17.02 44.45 -52.27
N GLU A 276 15.78 43.91 -52.29
CA GLU A 276 14.91 43.97 -53.45
C GLU A 276 14.45 45.39 -53.78
N ILE A 277 14.04 46.15 -52.77
CA ILE A 277 13.64 47.56 -52.89
C ILE A 277 14.82 48.34 -53.46
N ARG A 278 16.00 48.22 -52.88
CA ARG A 278 17.20 48.94 -53.33
C ARG A 278 17.63 48.59 -54.74
N GLY A 279 17.68 47.27 -55.04
CA GLY A 279 18.02 46.82 -56.42
C GLY A 279 17.05 47.36 -57.48
N ARG A 280 15.75 47.42 -57.17
CA ARG A 280 14.75 47.99 -58.12
C ARG A 280 14.91 49.50 -58.27
N ALA A 281 15.22 50.20 -57.19
CA ALA A 281 15.50 51.63 -57.26
C ALA A 281 16.77 51.92 -58.09
N GLU A 282 17.82 51.11 -57.96
CA GLU A 282 19.05 51.20 -58.77
C GLU A 282 18.76 50.97 -60.24
N ILE A 283 18.03 49.87 -60.60
CA ILE A 283 17.64 49.60 -61.99
C ILE A 283 16.81 50.74 -62.57
N LEU A 284 15.89 51.31 -61.79
CA LEU A 284 15.08 52.42 -62.23
C LEU A 284 15.94 53.68 -62.52
N ILE A 285 16.92 53.97 -61.66
CA ILE A 285 17.84 55.10 -61.89
C ILE A 285 18.69 54.88 -63.09
N GLU A 286 19.26 53.68 -63.28
CA GLU A 286 20.03 53.32 -64.53
C GLU A 286 19.18 53.51 -65.78
N THR A 287 17.91 53.01 -65.79
CA THR A 287 16.97 53.20 -66.87
C THR A 287 16.71 54.67 -67.24
N LEU A 288 16.65 55.52 -66.14
CA LEU A 288 16.47 56.97 -66.36
C LEU A 288 17.76 57.65 -66.81
N GLU A 289 18.95 57.18 -66.42
CA GLU A 289 20.24 57.66 -66.88
C GLU A 289 20.44 57.49 -68.41
N ASP A 290 19.86 56.44 -69.01
CA ASP A 290 19.83 56.29 -70.50
C ASP A 290 19.03 57.38 -71.20
N LEU A 291 18.11 58.07 -70.48
CA LEU A 291 17.32 59.19 -70.99
C LEU A 291 18.00 60.55 -70.81
N GLY A 292 19.07 60.61 -70.01
CA GLY A 292 19.84 61.84 -69.73
C GLY A 292 20.31 61.97 -68.29
N ASN A 293 20.81 63.11 -67.91
CA ASN A 293 21.28 63.35 -66.53
C ASN A 293 20.14 63.40 -65.49
N VAL A 294 20.07 62.40 -64.58
CA VAL A 294 19.05 62.27 -63.55
C VAL A 294 19.37 63.24 -62.37
N PRO A 295 18.48 64.20 -62.05
CA PRO A 295 18.72 65.15 -60.93
C PRO A 295 18.81 64.39 -59.58
N GLN A 296 19.69 64.88 -58.69
CA GLN A 296 19.91 64.25 -57.37
C GLN A 296 18.61 64.16 -56.56
N GLU A 297 17.76 65.17 -56.62
CA GLU A 297 16.46 65.15 -55.93
C GLU A 297 15.56 64.00 -56.37
N LEU A 298 15.61 63.62 -57.65
CA LEU A 298 14.82 62.51 -58.16
C LEU A 298 15.43 61.18 -57.76
N LYS A 299 16.76 61.04 -57.73
CA LYS A 299 17.42 59.84 -57.17
C LYS A 299 17.03 59.66 -55.68
N ASP A 300 17.12 60.73 -54.88
CA ASP A 300 16.74 60.68 -53.47
C ASP A 300 15.27 60.33 -53.25
N HIS A 301 14.38 60.79 -54.15
CA HIS A 301 12.96 60.44 -54.07
C HIS A 301 12.77 58.94 -54.37
N ILE A 302 13.40 58.40 -55.40
CA ILE A 302 13.32 57.00 -55.75
C ILE A 302 13.85 56.11 -54.61
N TYR A 303 14.98 56.44 -53.99
CA TYR A 303 15.51 55.67 -52.85
C TYR A 303 14.64 55.73 -51.58
N LYS A 304 13.77 56.71 -51.44
CA LYS A 304 12.81 56.79 -50.33
C LYS A 304 11.56 55.95 -50.53
N VAL A 305 11.31 55.43 -51.73
CA VAL A 305 10.17 54.58 -52.01
C VAL A 305 10.42 53.20 -51.44
N LYS A 306 9.63 52.83 -50.46
CA LYS A 306 9.70 51.50 -49.79
C LYS A 306 8.73 50.46 -50.35
N ASP A 307 7.84 50.89 -51.22
CA ASP A 307 6.85 49.99 -51.86
C ASP A 307 7.38 49.47 -53.19
N ILE A 308 7.54 48.14 -53.28
CA ILE A 308 8.05 47.47 -54.45
C ILE A 308 7.11 47.64 -55.68
N ASP A 309 5.80 47.71 -55.44
CA ASP A 309 4.85 47.80 -56.53
C ASP A 309 4.82 49.21 -57.12
N VAL A 310 5.08 50.24 -56.26
CA VAL A 310 5.33 51.59 -56.71
C VAL A 310 6.59 51.67 -57.58
N LEU A 311 7.69 51.09 -57.16
CA LEU A 311 8.94 51.03 -57.93
C LEU A 311 8.77 50.30 -59.25
N LYS A 312 7.99 49.17 -59.26
CA LYS A 312 7.61 48.49 -60.54
C LYS A 312 6.79 49.38 -61.46
N GLY A 313 5.89 50.15 -60.86
CA GLY A 313 5.10 51.17 -61.64
C GLY A 313 5.99 52.21 -62.25
N TYR A 314 6.92 52.77 -61.47
CA TYR A 314 7.87 53.76 -61.92
C TYR A 314 8.77 53.23 -63.01
N LEU A 315 9.28 51.98 -62.91
CA LEU A 315 10.08 51.34 -63.94
C LEU A 315 9.33 51.20 -65.26
N LYS A 316 8.02 50.85 -65.25
CA LYS A 316 7.17 50.79 -66.40
C LYS A 316 6.99 52.12 -67.08
N TYR A 317 6.97 53.21 -66.35
CA TYR A 317 6.88 54.56 -66.87
C TYR A 317 8.25 54.99 -67.42
N ALA A 318 9.37 54.71 -66.73
CA ALA A 318 10.72 55.03 -67.16
C ALA A 318 11.04 54.42 -68.51
N VAL A 319 10.66 53.11 -68.71
CA VAL A 319 10.90 52.42 -70.02
C VAL A 319 10.10 53.05 -71.19
N LYS A 320 8.98 53.74 -70.94
CA LYS A 320 8.14 54.36 -71.94
C LYS A 320 8.45 55.83 -72.23
N ALA A 321 9.08 56.47 -71.27
CA ALA A 321 9.35 57.93 -71.30
C ALA A 321 10.46 58.22 -72.37
N GLN A 322 10.33 59.37 -73.02
CA GLN A 322 11.34 59.85 -73.98
C GLN A 322 12.28 60.91 -73.37
N SER A 323 11.92 61.37 -72.09
CA SER A 323 12.76 62.30 -71.33
C SER A 323 12.51 62.16 -69.82
N ILE A 324 13.45 62.63 -69.00
CA ILE A 324 13.35 62.65 -67.57
C ILE A 324 12.19 63.53 -67.14
N GLU A 325 11.88 64.65 -67.80
CA GLU A 325 10.74 65.51 -67.51
C GLU A 325 9.40 64.80 -67.73
N GLU A 326 9.25 64.03 -68.78
CA GLU A 326 8.07 63.23 -69.03
C GLU A 326 7.84 62.18 -67.90
N PHE A 327 8.90 61.49 -67.49
CA PHE A 327 8.83 60.55 -66.38
C PHE A 327 8.41 61.28 -65.04
N ARG A 328 9.01 62.42 -64.73
CA ARG A 328 8.63 63.21 -63.51
C ARG A 328 7.15 63.60 -63.50
N ASN A 329 6.60 63.97 -64.67
CA ASN A 329 5.18 64.35 -64.78
C ASN A 329 4.25 63.15 -64.54
N GLU A 330 4.66 61.93 -64.91
CA GLU A 330 3.87 60.73 -64.74
C GLU A 330 3.89 60.23 -63.29
N ILE A 331 5.01 60.35 -62.60
CA ILE A 331 5.11 59.91 -61.16
C ILE A 331 4.59 60.99 -60.20
N GLY A 332 4.39 62.21 -60.65
CA GLY A 332 3.84 63.32 -59.86
C GLY A 332 2.32 63.43 -59.90
N LYS A 333 1.63 62.50 -60.65
CA LYS A 333 0.18 62.36 -60.69
C LYS A 333 -0.27 61.27 -59.69
#